data_bddfc0fc5a6a2cfed70cff935c144550
#
_entry.id   bddfc0fc5a6a2cfed70cff935c144550
#
_cell.length_a   1.000
_cell.length_b   1.000
_cell.length_c   1.000
_cell.angle_alpha   90.00
_cell.angle_beta   90.00
_cell.angle_gamma   90.00
#
_symmetry.space_group_name_H-M   'P 1'
#
loop_
_entity.id
_entity.type
_entity.pdbx_description
1 polymer ?
#
loop_
_entity_poly.entity_id
_entity_poly.type
_entity_poly.pdbx_seq_one_letter_code
_entity_poly.pdbx_strand_id
1 'polypeptide(L)'
;MSRTASRLIPDKSVIKRALKWFVIFNAALAAFGIVTGGSAEFVGRVHGTSFLLVVTAAGIASIELGKTGARLRVAWFVGSACVMATGFVLLALTWGVPLPDLAGKPLGTVAVVGVVATYCALVSLICTRNRLRTVCWSGALLHGFYVIALIWFEISPIPGRVLALFAVGLSACSLLVVIEFIGTRRAAS
;
A
#
# COMPACT_ATOMS: atom_id res chain seq x y z
N MET A 1 -17.71 -13.37 28.03
CA MET A 1 -17.35 -11.99 27.67
C MET A 1 -16.69 -11.95 26.31
N SER A 2 -17.43 -11.87 25.20
CA SER A 2 -16.83 -11.76 23.84
C SER A 2 -17.87 -11.37 22.79
N ARG A 3 -18.57 -10.25 22.94
CA ARG A 3 -19.51 -9.74 21.92
C ARG A 3 -19.26 -8.29 21.46
N THR A 4 -18.17 -7.65 21.92
CA THR A 4 -17.95 -6.21 21.65
C THR A 4 -16.95 -5.92 20.53
N ALA A 5 -16.24 -6.91 20.00
CA ALA A 5 -15.18 -6.72 19.00
C ALA A 5 -15.66 -6.73 17.53
N SER A 6 -16.92 -7.10 17.25
CA SER A 6 -17.42 -7.23 15.87
C SER A 6 -18.01 -5.96 15.25
N ARG A 7 -18.02 -4.83 15.97
CA ARG A 7 -18.67 -3.58 15.51
C ARG A 7 -17.77 -2.56 14.82
N LEU A 8 -16.48 -2.86 14.62
CA LEU A 8 -15.53 -1.87 14.03
C LEU A 8 -15.26 -2.06 12.55
N ILE A 9 -15.85 -3.05 11.89
CA ILE A 9 -15.78 -3.14 10.44
C ILE A 9 -16.98 -2.39 9.89
N PRO A 10 -16.79 -1.23 9.24
CA PRO A 10 -17.91 -0.51 8.62
C PRO A 10 -18.59 -1.44 7.63
N ASP A 11 -19.91 -1.44 7.61
CA ASP A 11 -20.72 -2.22 6.70
C ASP A 11 -20.23 -2.00 5.26
N LYS A 12 -20.14 -3.08 4.47
CA LYS A 12 -19.71 -3.02 3.06
C LYS A 12 -20.49 -1.99 2.25
N SER A 13 -21.73 -1.71 2.63
CA SER A 13 -22.56 -0.69 2.02
C SER A 13 -22.06 0.73 2.33
N VAL A 14 -21.56 0.98 3.53
CA VAL A 14 -21.00 2.27 3.97
C VAL A 14 -19.69 2.53 3.21
N ILE A 15 -18.82 1.52 3.12
CA ILE A 15 -17.54 1.63 2.39
C ILE A 15 -17.78 1.93 0.90
N LYS A 16 -18.71 1.20 0.25
CA LYS A 16 -19.08 1.45 -1.15
C LYS A 16 -19.65 2.85 -1.36
N ARG A 17 -20.48 3.33 -0.44
CA ARG A 17 -21.07 4.67 -0.49
C ARG A 17 -20.02 5.76 -0.30
N ALA A 18 -19.13 5.59 0.68
CA ALA A 18 -18.04 6.51 0.92
C ALA A 18 -17.09 6.59 -0.30
N LEU A 19 -16.72 5.45 -0.89
CA LEU A 19 -15.88 5.40 -2.08
C LEU A 19 -16.56 6.09 -3.28
N LYS A 20 -17.86 5.85 -3.49
CA LYS A 20 -18.64 6.52 -4.56
C LYS A 20 -18.64 8.04 -4.39
N TRP A 21 -18.94 8.52 -3.19
CA TRP A 21 -18.94 9.96 -2.92
C TRP A 21 -17.54 10.57 -3.04
N PHE A 22 -16.52 9.85 -2.63
CA PHE A 22 -15.13 10.27 -2.79
C PHE A 22 -14.75 10.45 -4.27
N VAL A 23 -15.11 9.50 -5.14
CA VAL A 23 -14.87 9.61 -6.59
C VAL A 23 -15.64 10.78 -7.19
N ILE A 24 -16.92 10.96 -6.83
CA ILE A 24 -17.75 12.07 -7.33
C ILE A 24 -17.17 13.42 -6.88
N PHE A 25 -16.77 13.55 -5.62
CA PHE A 25 -16.18 14.77 -5.08
C PHE A 25 -14.86 15.12 -5.79
N ASN A 26 -14.00 14.15 -6.04
CA ASN A 26 -12.75 14.37 -6.77
C ASN A 26 -12.98 14.77 -8.22
N ALA A 27 -13.92 14.13 -8.90
CA ALA A 27 -14.29 14.51 -10.25
C ALA A 27 -14.86 15.94 -10.31
N ALA A 28 -15.68 16.32 -9.33
CA ALA A 28 -16.24 17.67 -9.22
C ALA A 28 -15.13 18.71 -8.95
N LEU A 29 -14.18 18.43 -8.05
CA LEU A 29 -13.03 19.31 -7.78
C LEU A 29 -12.15 19.48 -9.02
N ALA A 30 -11.89 18.42 -9.76
CA ALA A 30 -11.13 18.48 -11.00
C ALA A 30 -11.83 19.34 -12.07
N ALA A 31 -13.14 19.11 -12.25
CA ALA A 31 -13.96 19.91 -13.18
C ALA A 31 -13.99 21.39 -12.77
N PHE A 32 -14.16 21.68 -11.48
CA PHE A 32 -14.11 23.03 -10.94
C PHE A 32 -12.76 23.70 -11.20
N GLY A 33 -11.65 23.01 -10.95
CA GLY A 33 -10.30 23.54 -11.22
C GLY A 33 -10.08 23.87 -12.70
N ILE A 34 -10.60 23.06 -13.62
CA ILE A 34 -10.53 23.31 -15.06
C ILE A 34 -11.38 24.53 -15.46
N VAL A 35 -12.61 24.62 -14.96
CA VAL A 35 -13.56 25.68 -15.33
C VAL A 35 -13.14 27.04 -14.76
N THR A 36 -12.57 27.07 -13.55
CA THR A 36 -12.11 28.32 -12.91
C THR A 36 -10.75 28.80 -13.40
N GLY A 37 -10.14 28.11 -14.38
CA GLY A 37 -8.82 28.47 -14.90
C GLY A 37 -7.70 28.27 -13.86
N GLY A 38 -7.90 27.34 -12.92
CA GLY A 38 -6.89 26.97 -11.94
C GLY A 38 -5.58 26.57 -12.63
N SER A 39 -4.45 26.98 -12.06
CA SER A 39 -3.14 26.61 -12.61
C SER A 39 -3.02 25.08 -12.74
N ALA A 40 -2.34 24.60 -13.78
CA ALA A 40 -2.08 23.16 -13.96
C ALA A 40 -1.47 22.52 -12.70
N GLU A 41 -0.71 23.31 -11.94
CA GLU A 41 -0.11 22.91 -10.67
C GLU A 41 -1.18 22.64 -9.61
N PHE A 42 -2.18 23.52 -9.44
CA PHE A 42 -3.25 23.31 -8.46
C PHE A 42 -4.08 22.07 -8.79
N VAL A 43 -4.45 21.91 -10.07
CA VAL A 43 -5.18 20.71 -10.54
C VAL A 43 -4.35 19.45 -10.29
N GLY A 44 -3.04 19.50 -10.57
CA GLY A 44 -2.11 18.39 -10.27
C GLY A 44 -2.03 18.04 -8.79
N ARG A 45 -2.00 19.03 -7.89
CA ARG A 45 -2.00 18.81 -6.43
C ARG A 45 -3.31 18.17 -5.95
N VAL A 46 -4.45 18.62 -6.47
CA VAL A 46 -5.75 18.02 -6.12
C VAL A 46 -5.83 16.55 -6.57
N HIS A 47 -5.43 16.27 -7.81
CA HIS A 47 -5.39 14.88 -8.30
C HIS A 47 -4.40 14.01 -7.53
N GLY A 48 -3.20 14.52 -7.24
CA GLY A 48 -2.19 13.84 -6.43
C GLY A 48 -2.71 13.51 -5.03
N THR A 49 -3.36 14.47 -4.37
CA THR A 49 -4.01 14.27 -3.07
C THR A 49 -5.03 13.14 -3.11
N SER A 50 -5.91 13.17 -4.11
CA SER A 50 -6.97 12.17 -4.28
C SER A 50 -6.39 10.78 -4.51
N PHE A 51 -5.40 10.67 -5.37
CA PHE A 51 -4.71 9.41 -5.65
C PHE A 51 -4.04 8.87 -4.38
N LEU A 52 -3.31 9.70 -3.64
CA LEU A 52 -2.64 9.31 -2.39
C LEU A 52 -3.62 8.82 -1.33
N LEU A 53 -4.75 9.49 -1.17
CA LEU A 53 -5.79 9.07 -0.22
C LEU A 53 -6.38 7.69 -0.60
N VAL A 54 -6.65 7.46 -1.90
CA VAL A 54 -7.15 6.15 -2.38
C VAL A 54 -6.12 5.05 -2.13
N VAL A 55 -4.86 5.29 -2.50
CA VAL A 55 -3.80 4.28 -2.34
C VAL A 55 -3.54 3.98 -0.86
N THR A 56 -3.51 5.00 -0.01
CA THR A 56 -3.33 4.84 1.44
C THR A 56 -4.51 4.07 2.05
N ALA A 57 -5.73 4.44 1.73
CA ALA A 57 -6.92 3.74 2.20
C ALA A 57 -6.98 2.29 1.71
N ALA A 58 -6.64 2.03 0.45
CA ALA A 58 -6.56 0.69 -0.11
C ALA A 58 -5.47 -0.16 0.58
N GLY A 59 -4.30 0.43 0.86
CA GLY A 59 -3.23 -0.23 1.60
C GLY A 59 -3.66 -0.65 3.01
N ILE A 60 -4.26 0.28 3.77
CA ILE A 60 -4.78 0.00 5.12
C ILE A 60 -5.88 -1.07 5.06
N ALA A 61 -6.84 -0.93 4.15
CA ALA A 61 -7.91 -1.91 3.97
C ALA A 61 -7.36 -3.31 3.63
N SER A 62 -6.34 -3.39 2.78
CA SER A 62 -5.68 -4.65 2.44
C SER A 62 -5.04 -5.30 3.65
N ILE A 63 -4.36 -4.51 4.49
CA ILE A 63 -3.75 -5.00 5.74
C ILE A 63 -4.83 -5.46 6.71
N GLU A 64 -5.90 -4.68 6.91
CA GLU A 64 -6.98 -5.03 7.82
C GLU A 64 -7.70 -6.33 7.41
N LEU A 65 -7.94 -6.53 6.12
CA LEU A 65 -8.59 -7.73 5.58
C LEU A 65 -7.64 -8.94 5.54
N GLY A 66 -6.34 -8.71 5.29
CA GLY A 66 -5.31 -9.75 5.17
C GLY A 66 -4.69 -10.21 6.48
N LYS A 67 -5.10 -9.65 7.62
CA LYS A 67 -4.59 -10.03 8.95
C LYS A 67 -4.74 -11.52 9.17
N THR A 68 -3.61 -12.22 9.27
CA THR A 68 -3.55 -13.65 9.57
C THR A 68 -2.73 -13.87 10.84
N GLY A 69 -3.25 -14.69 11.75
CA GLY A 69 -2.55 -15.14 12.94
C GLY A 69 -2.41 -14.08 14.05
N ALA A 70 -2.74 -14.48 15.28
CA ALA A 70 -2.66 -13.59 16.46
C ALA A 70 -1.22 -13.13 16.75
N ARG A 71 -0.21 -13.96 16.42
CA ARG A 71 1.20 -13.66 16.65
C ARG A 71 1.74 -12.50 15.82
N LEU A 72 1.12 -12.21 14.66
CA LEU A 72 1.53 -11.14 13.75
C LEU A 72 0.73 -9.84 13.94
N ARG A 73 -0.12 -9.75 14.98
CA ARG A 73 -0.96 -8.58 15.22
C ARG A 73 -0.15 -7.28 15.28
N VAL A 74 0.99 -7.30 15.97
CA VAL A 74 1.87 -6.13 16.11
C VAL A 74 2.47 -5.73 14.75
N ALA A 75 2.93 -6.72 13.97
CA ALA A 75 3.48 -6.45 12.62
C ALA A 75 2.43 -5.82 11.70
N TRP A 76 1.19 -6.29 11.73
CA TRP A 76 0.10 -5.70 10.96
C TRP A 76 -0.25 -4.28 11.41
N PHE A 77 -0.24 -4.03 12.73
CA PHE A 77 -0.45 -2.68 13.26
C PHE A 77 0.66 -1.72 12.82
N VAL A 78 1.92 -2.13 12.94
CA VAL A 78 3.07 -1.35 12.47
C VAL A 78 2.97 -1.09 10.97
N GLY A 79 2.62 -2.11 10.17
CA GLY A 79 2.41 -1.95 8.74
C GLY A 79 1.35 -0.90 8.40
N SER A 80 0.20 -0.94 9.06
CA SER A 80 -0.87 0.05 8.87
C SER A 80 -0.43 1.46 9.27
N ALA A 81 0.29 1.60 10.38
CA ALA A 81 0.84 2.88 10.83
C ALA A 81 1.87 3.43 9.81
N CYS A 82 2.72 2.57 9.25
CA CYS A 82 3.69 2.96 8.22
C CYS A 82 3.00 3.42 6.92
N VAL A 83 1.95 2.71 6.47
CA VAL A 83 1.16 3.13 5.29
C VAL A 83 0.53 4.49 5.54
N MET A 84 -0.06 4.70 6.71
CA MET A 84 -0.69 5.97 7.08
C MET A 84 0.35 7.11 7.12
N ALA A 85 1.47 6.90 7.81
CA ALA A 85 2.55 7.89 7.91
C ALA A 85 3.10 8.26 6.53
N THR A 86 3.34 7.26 5.66
CA THR A 86 3.78 7.49 4.28
C THR A 86 2.77 8.33 3.50
N GLY A 87 1.48 8.00 3.62
CA GLY A 87 0.40 8.75 2.99
C GLY A 87 0.38 10.22 3.42
N PHE A 88 0.49 10.49 4.73
CA PHE A 88 0.55 11.85 5.25
C PHE A 88 1.77 12.64 4.77
N VAL A 89 2.94 12.00 4.74
CA VAL A 89 4.17 12.65 4.27
C VAL A 89 4.08 12.99 2.78
N LEU A 90 3.64 12.04 1.95
CA LEU A 90 3.46 12.28 0.52
C LEU A 90 2.40 13.37 0.26
N LEU A 91 1.35 13.42 1.09
CA LEU A 91 0.36 14.49 1.04
C LEU A 91 1.00 15.85 1.34
N ALA A 92 1.78 15.95 2.42
CA ALA A 92 2.50 17.18 2.79
C ALA A 92 3.43 17.64 1.65
N LEU A 93 4.20 16.71 1.06
CA LEU A 93 5.07 16.99 -0.10
C LEU A 93 4.27 17.50 -1.32
N THR A 94 3.11 16.91 -1.60
CA THR A 94 2.22 17.35 -2.70
C THR A 94 1.80 18.82 -2.54
N TRP A 95 1.67 19.28 -1.29
CA TRP A 95 1.34 20.66 -0.96
C TRP A 95 2.54 21.56 -0.73
N GLY A 96 3.76 21.08 -1.05
CA GLY A 96 4.99 21.88 -0.99
C GLY A 96 5.52 22.10 0.43
N VAL A 97 5.12 21.27 1.40
CA VAL A 97 5.69 21.33 2.75
C VAL A 97 7.12 20.76 2.68
N PRO A 98 8.16 21.56 3.00
CA PRO A 98 9.53 21.07 2.98
C PRO A 98 9.74 20.03 4.10
N LEU A 99 10.40 18.93 3.77
CA LEU A 99 10.82 17.96 4.78
C LEU A 99 12.22 18.33 5.30
N PRO A 100 12.49 18.10 6.58
CA PRO A 100 13.84 18.22 7.11
C PRO A 100 14.80 17.26 6.40
N ASP A 101 16.03 17.68 6.10
CA ASP A 101 17.03 16.87 5.38
C ASP A 101 17.29 15.51 6.06
N LEU A 102 17.23 15.48 7.39
CA LEU A 102 17.39 14.25 8.19
C LEU A 102 16.21 13.26 8.08
N ALA A 103 15.07 13.70 7.54
CA ALA A 103 13.87 12.85 7.47
C ALA A 103 13.89 11.84 6.32
N GLY A 104 14.73 11.99 5.31
CA GLY A 104 14.73 11.17 4.10
C GLY A 104 14.90 9.68 4.37
N LYS A 105 15.90 9.28 5.15
CA LYS A 105 16.18 7.87 5.46
C LYS A 105 15.06 7.21 6.30
N PRO A 106 14.62 7.79 7.44
CA PRO A 106 13.51 7.26 8.20
C PRO A 106 12.21 7.13 7.37
N LEU A 107 11.89 8.16 6.60
CA LEU A 107 10.68 8.15 5.76
C LEU A 107 10.74 7.10 4.65
N GLY A 108 11.89 6.95 4.00
CA GLY A 108 12.11 5.87 3.05
C GLY A 108 11.91 4.49 3.68
N THR A 109 12.43 4.30 4.90
CA THR A 109 12.25 3.05 5.66
C THR A 109 10.76 2.80 5.97
N VAL A 110 10.05 3.80 6.46
CA VAL A 110 8.61 3.73 6.77
C VAL A 110 7.81 3.37 5.51
N ALA A 111 8.12 4.00 4.38
CA ALA A 111 7.47 3.71 3.10
C ALA A 111 7.69 2.26 2.66
N VAL A 112 8.93 1.77 2.72
CA VAL A 112 9.25 0.38 2.36
C VAL A 112 8.51 -0.61 3.25
N VAL A 113 8.49 -0.40 4.57
CA VAL A 113 7.76 -1.25 5.51
C VAL A 113 6.25 -1.26 5.19
N GLY A 114 5.67 -0.11 4.91
CA GLY A 114 4.26 0.01 4.51
C GLY A 114 3.94 -0.77 3.23
N VAL A 115 4.77 -0.65 2.20
CA VAL A 115 4.61 -1.38 0.93
C VAL A 115 4.72 -2.89 1.13
N VAL A 116 5.75 -3.35 1.87
CA VAL A 116 5.94 -4.78 2.16
C VAL A 116 4.77 -5.34 2.95
N ALA A 117 4.29 -4.63 3.98
CA ALA A 117 3.14 -5.05 4.75
C ALA A 117 1.87 -5.16 3.90
N THR A 118 1.62 -4.17 3.03
CA THR A 118 0.48 -4.18 2.10
C THR A 118 0.57 -5.37 1.13
N TYR A 119 1.74 -5.62 0.57
CA TYR A 119 1.97 -6.76 -0.32
C TYR A 119 1.73 -8.10 0.38
N CYS A 120 2.30 -8.29 1.58
CA CYS A 120 2.09 -9.50 2.38
C CYS A 120 0.61 -9.72 2.72
N ALA A 121 -0.12 -8.65 3.02
CA ALA A 121 -1.55 -8.70 3.29
C ALA A 121 -2.36 -9.09 2.04
N LEU A 122 -2.08 -8.49 0.88
CA LEU A 122 -2.73 -8.85 -0.39
C LEU A 122 -2.49 -10.31 -0.76
N VAL A 123 -1.25 -10.79 -0.63
CA VAL A 123 -0.93 -12.21 -0.85
C VAL A 123 -1.71 -13.09 0.11
N SER A 124 -1.88 -12.70 1.37
CA SER A 124 -2.65 -13.46 2.36
C SER A 124 -4.14 -13.55 2.04
N LEU A 125 -4.70 -12.51 1.41
CA LEU A 125 -6.10 -12.46 1.00
C LEU A 125 -6.39 -13.36 -0.21
N ILE A 126 -5.44 -13.48 -1.12
CA ILE A 126 -5.64 -14.10 -2.43
C ILE A 126 -5.13 -15.54 -2.43
N CYS A 127 -3.99 -15.79 -1.77
CA CYS A 127 -3.28 -17.06 -1.84
C CYS A 127 -3.77 -18.05 -0.79
N THR A 128 -4.29 -19.19 -1.23
CA THR A 128 -4.77 -20.29 -0.37
C THR A 128 -3.64 -21.26 0.01
N ARG A 129 -2.63 -21.39 -0.85
CA ARG A 129 -1.50 -22.31 -0.62
C ARG A 129 -0.45 -21.73 0.32
N ASN A 130 -0.28 -22.35 1.49
CA ASN A 130 0.69 -21.90 2.49
C ASN A 130 2.12 -21.77 1.95
N ARG A 131 2.59 -22.73 1.14
CA ARG A 131 3.96 -22.70 0.57
C ARG A 131 4.19 -21.49 -0.32
N LEU A 132 3.27 -21.22 -1.26
CA LEU A 132 3.37 -20.07 -2.16
C LEU A 132 3.32 -18.75 -1.36
N ARG A 133 2.40 -18.65 -0.40
CA ARG A 133 2.31 -17.49 0.49
C ARG A 133 3.63 -17.24 1.24
N THR A 134 4.25 -18.30 1.79
CA THR A 134 5.54 -18.16 2.49
C THR A 134 6.64 -17.69 1.55
N VAL A 135 6.73 -18.23 0.34
CA VAL A 135 7.72 -17.80 -0.67
C VAL A 135 7.53 -16.32 -1.02
N CYS A 136 6.29 -15.89 -1.31
CA CYS A 136 5.99 -14.48 -1.62
C CYS A 136 6.34 -13.55 -0.46
N TRP A 137 6.02 -13.94 0.78
CA TRP A 137 6.36 -13.16 1.97
C TRP A 137 7.86 -13.05 2.18
N SER A 138 8.59 -14.18 2.08
CA SER A 138 10.04 -14.19 2.23
C SER A 138 10.71 -13.33 1.16
N GLY A 139 10.25 -13.40 -0.09
CA GLY A 139 10.74 -12.56 -1.17
C GLY A 139 10.50 -11.07 -0.93
N ALA A 140 9.30 -10.71 -0.48
CA ALA A 140 8.96 -9.32 -0.17
C ALA A 140 9.76 -8.77 1.01
N LEU A 141 9.91 -9.54 2.08
CA LEU A 141 10.70 -9.16 3.25
C LEU A 141 12.18 -8.99 2.89
N LEU A 142 12.75 -9.93 2.14
CA LEU A 142 14.14 -9.86 1.69
C LEU A 142 14.38 -8.64 0.79
N HIS A 143 13.46 -8.38 -0.14
CA HIS A 143 13.53 -7.19 -0.99
C HIS A 143 13.42 -5.90 -0.17
N GLY A 144 12.45 -5.82 0.75
CA GLY A 144 12.29 -4.67 1.63
C GLY A 144 13.53 -4.41 2.49
N PHE A 145 14.10 -5.46 3.07
CA PHE A 145 15.34 -5.36 3.84
C PHE A 145 16.50 -4.86 2.98
N TYR A 146 16.64 -5.37 1.76
CA TYR A 146 17.66 -4.93 0.81
C TYR A 146 17.52 -3.45 0.46
N VAL A 147 16.29 -2.98 0.17
CA VAL A 147 16.04 -1.55 -0.13
C VAL A 147 16.34 -0.67 1.08
N ILE A 148 15.96 -1.08 2.29
CA ILE A 148 16.29 -0.36 3.52
C ILE A 148 17.81 -0.26 3.69
N ALA A 149 18.54 -1.36 3.45
CA ALA A 149 20.00 -1.35 3.51
C ALA A 149 20.61 -0.36 2.50
N LEU A 150 20.10 -0.31 1.26
CA LEU A 150 20.55 0.68 0.27
C LEU A 150 20.33 2.13 0.75
N ILE A 151 19.19 2.42 1.39
CA ILE A 151 18.86 3.75 1.92
C ILE A 151 19.84 4.15 3.04
N TRP A 152 20.12 3.23 3.97
CA TRP A 152 20.93 3.54 5.15
C TRP A 152 22.42 3.57 4.86
N PHE A 153 22.92 2.70 4.02
CA PHE A 153 24.35 2.62 3.67
C PHE A 153 24.75 3.49 2.49
N GLU A 154 23.79 4.22 1.88
CA GLU A 154 24.06 5.13 0.75
C GLU A 154 24.86 4.46 -0.38
N ILE A 155 24.55 3.20 -0.65
CA ILE A 155 25.26 2.40 -1.65
C ILE A 155 25.08 3.04 -3.03
N SER A 156 26.16 3.59 -3.55
CA SER A 156 26.21 4.20 -4.89
C SER A 156 27.45 3.65 -5.65
N PRO A 157 27.28 3.23 -6.92
CA PRO A 157 26.03 3.17 -7.68
C PRO A 157 25.11 2.04 -7.21
N ILE A 158 23.78 2.30 -7.28
CA ILE A 158 22.77 1.29 -6.92
C ILE A 158 22.95 0.06 -7.81
N PRO A 159 23.07 -1.17 -7.24
CA PRO A 159 23.27 -2.38 -8.02
C PRO A 159 21.98 -2.76 -8.77
N GLY A 160 21.74 -2.10 -9.90
CA GLY A 160 20.50 -2.22 -10.69
C GLY A 160 20.17 -3.65 -11.11
N ARG A 161 21.18 -4.51 -11.32
CA ARG A 161 20.97 -5.94 -11.64
C ARG A 161 20.31 -6.68 -10.48
N VAL A 162 20.69 -6.38 -9.23
CA VAL A 162 20.10 -7.02 -8.05
C VAL A 162 18.67 -6.54 -7.86
N LEU A 163 18.40 -5.24 -8.00
CA LEU A 163 17.03 -4.72 -7.97
C LEU A 163 16.15 -5.31 -9.06
N ALA A 164 16.68 -5.47 -10.28
CA ALA A 164 15.97 -6.09 -11.39
C ALA A 164 15.61 -7.55 -11.08
N LEU A 165 16.53 -8.33 -10.51
CA LEU A 165 16.27 -9.72 -10.10
C LEU A 165 15.14 -9.79 -9.06
N PHE A 166 15.16 -8.93 -8.04
CA PHE A 166 14.09 -8.86 -7.06
C PHE A 166 12.75 -8.47 -7.68
N ALA A 167 12.74 -7.46 -8.57
CA ALA A 167 11.53 -7.02 -9.27
C ALA A 167 10.93 -8.15 -10.13
N VAL A 168 11.76 -8.88 -10.87
CA VAL A 168 11.33 -10.04 -11.66
C VAL A 168 10.80 -11.15 -10.75
N GLY A 169 11.49 -11.45 -9.65
CA GLY A 169 11.05 -12.46 -8.68
C GLY A 169 9.70 -12.13 -8.05
N LEU A 170 9.50 -10.90 -7.58
CA LEU A 170 8.24 -10.45 -7.01
C LEU A 170 7.11 -10.43 -8.05
N SER A 171 7.40 -10.02 -9.28
CA SER A 171 6.43 -10.05 -10.38
C SER A 171 6.00 -11.48 -10.70
N ALA A 172 6.94 -12.42 -10.78
CA ALA A 172 6.64 -13.83 -10.98
C ALA A 172 5.80 -14.42 -9.84
N CYS A 173 6.13 -14.11 -8.58
CA CYS A 173 5.33 -14.49 -7.42
C CYS A 173 3.92 -13.93 -7.51
N SER A 174 3.76 -12.66 -7.87
CA SER A 174 2.45 -12.01 -8.00
C SER A 174 1.60 -12.66 -9.09
N LEU A 175 2.20 -12.99 -10.24
CA LEU A 175 1.53 -13.71 -11.33
C LEU A 175 1.07 -15.10 -10.88
N LEU A 176 1.90 -15.86 -10.18
CA LEU A 176 1.54 -17.17 -9.65
C LEU A 176 0.35 -17.08 -8.68
N VAL A 177 0.30 -16.08 -7.81
CA VAL A 177 -0.83 -15.83 -6.90
C VAL A 177 -2.11 -15.54 -7.67
N VAL A 178 -2.05 -14.72 -8.72
CA VAL A 178 -3.19 -14.41 -9.59
C VAL A 178 -3.68 -15.65 -10.33
N ILE A 179 -2.78 -16.47 -10.89
CA ILE A 179 -3.13 -17.72 -11.57
C ILE A 179 -3.82 -18.68 -10.62
N GLU A 180 -3.31 -18.85 -9.40
CA GLU A 180 -3.94 -19.67 -8.37
C GLU A 180 -5.35 -19.18 -8.04
N PHE A 181 -5.52 -17.88 -7.85
CA PHE A 181 -6.81 -17.27 -7.55
C PHE A 181 -7.86 -17.53 -8.67
N ILE A 182 -7.46 -17.39 -9.94
CA ILE A 182 -8.34 -17.66 -11.07
C ILE A 182 -8.68 -19.15 -11.14
N GLY A 183 -7.71 -20.04 -10.90
CA GLY A 183 -7.90 -21.48 -10.91
C GLY A 183 -8.86 -21.95 -9.82
N THR A 184 -8.75 -21.41 -8.61
CA THR A 184 -9.65 -21.77 -7.49
C THR A 184 -11.08 -21.29 -7.71
N ARG A 185 -11.30 -20.15 -8.34
CA ARG A 185 -12.64 -19.67 -8.67
C ARG A 185 -13.34 -20.52 -9.73
N ARG A 186 -12.61 -20.97 -10.76
CA ARG A 186 -13.16 -21.84 -11.80
C ARG A 186 -13.55 -23.24 -11.29
N ALA A 187 -12.89 -23.73 -10.25
CA ALA A 187 -13.21 -25.00 -9.65
C ALA A 187 -14.42 -24.95 -8.71
N ALA A 188 -14.86 -23.75 -8.33
CA ALA A 188 -16.01 -23.52 -7.44
C ALA A 188 -17.31 -23.12 -8.19
N SER A 189 -17.23 -22.87 -9.50
CA SER A 189 -18.36 -22.61 -10.41
C SER A 189 -18.76 -23.87 -11.17
#